data_ecb5e89d77e07216675f6a12a5352636
#
_entry.id   ecb5e89d77e07216675f6a12a5352636
#
_cell.length_a   1.000
_cell.length_b   1.000
_cell.length_c   1.000
_cell.angle_alpha   90.00
_cell.angle_beta   90.00
_cell.angle_gamma   90.00
#
_symmetry.space_group_name_H-M   'P 1'
#
loop_
_entity.id
_entity.type
_entity.pdbx_description
1 polymer ?
#
loop_
_entity_poly.entity_id
_entity_poly.type
_entity_poly.pdbx_seq_one_letter_code
_entity_poly.pdbx_strand_id
1 'polypeptide(L)'
;ATGVRPAYILAILKQESNLGANVGTCNRAGDTRTWKDIMPGPTSGSWRDDQSAFLRITERLGIKPDGQPLSCPLAIGGWGGAMGPSQFIPATWESYDQRIEAALGVSVANPWNPAHAITATALYVADLGAGAQTYTAEREAACKYYSGRGCSAPGVTNAFYGNAVMSHAATIQTNIDVLESL
;
A
#
# COMPACT_ATOMS: atom_id res chain seq x y z
N ALA A 1 -5.46 12.86 -14.03
CA ALA A 1 -5.07 13.22 -12.66
C ALA A 1 -6.12 12.69 -11.70
N THR A 2 -5.72 12.14 -10.55
CA THR A 2 -6.61 11.50 -9.57
C THR A 2 -7.38 12.50 -8.69
N GLY A 3 -7.01 13.80 -8.72
CA GLY A 3 -7.56 14.81 -7.83
C GLY A 3 -7.06 14.70 -6.36
N VAL A 4 -6.21 13.74 -6.05
CA VAL A 4 -5.67 13.56 -4.69
C VAL A 4 -4.46 14.48 -4.49
N ARG A 5 -4.42 15.22 -3.39
CA ARG A 5 -3.29 16.11 -3.10
C ARG A 5 -2.01 15.35 -2.73
N PRO A 6 -0.83 15.86 -3.15
CA PRO A 6 0.46 15.18 -2.91
C PRO A 6 0.75 14.89 -1.43
N ALA A 7 0.46 15.85 -0.54
CA ALA A 7 0.69 15.69 0.89
C ALA A 7 -0.05 14.48 1.48
N TYR A 8 -1.26 14.19 1.02
CA TYR A 8 -2.03 13.04 1.48
C TYR A 8 -1.46 11.71 0.96
N ILE A 9 -1.04 11.65 -0.30
CA ILE A 9 -0.37 10.46 -0.87
C ILE A 9 0.90 10.15 -0.09
N LEU A 10 1.74 11.16 0.14
CA LEU A 10 2.97 11.02 0.93
C LEU A 10 2.70 10.63 2.38
N ALA A 11 1.57 11.07 2.97
CA ALA A 11 1.18 10.68 4.32
C ALA A 11 0.84 9.20 4.42
N ILE A 12 0.16 8.62 3.42
CA ILE A 12 -0.05 7.17 3.35
C ILE A 12 1.31 6.44 3.30
N LEU A 13 2.21 6.82 2.38
CA LEU A 13 3.53 6.20 2.29
C LEU A 13 4.37 6.38 3.57
N LYS A 14 4.24 7.53 4.24
CA LYS A 14 4.88 7.76 5.55
C LYS A 14 4.37 6.79 6.59
N GLN A 15 3.07 6.56 6.65
CA GLN A 15 2.43 5.64 7.58
C GLN A 15 2.79 4.18 7.28
N GLU A 16 2.81 3.77 6.01
CA GLU A 16 3.02 2.38 5.59
C GLU A 16 4.47 1.92 5.74
N SER A 17 5.40 2.74 5.29
CA SER A 17 6.79 2.30 5.13
C SER A 17 7.82 3.35 5.54
N ASN A 18 7.41 4.45 6.19
CA ASN A 18 8.29 5.60 6.41
C ASN A 18 8.91 6.11 5.10
N LEU A 19 8.05 6.35 4.09
CA LEU A 19 8.43 6.79 2.74
C LEU A 19 9.36 5.80 2.01
N GLY A 20 9.16 4.51 2.21
CA GLY A 20 9.95 3.45 1.57
C GLY A 20 11.20 3.01 2.34
N ALA A 21 11.48 3.59 3.52
CA ALA A 21 12.60 3.17 4.35
C ALA A 21 12.40 1.76 4.95
N ASN A 22 11.14 1.31 5.10
CA ASN A 22 10.81 -0.02 5.59
C ASN A 22 9.78 -0.68 4.65
N VAL A 23 10.25 -1.46 3.70
CA VAL A 23 9.42 -2.19 2.73
C VAL A 23 9.18 -3.66 3.11
N GLY A 24 9.40 -3.99 4.39
CA GLY A 24 9.27 -5.34 4.93
C GLY A 24 10.62 -6.02 5.19
N THR A 25 10.61 -6.96 6.12
CA THR A 25 11.80 -7.68 6.59
C THR A 25 11.67 -9.20 6.42
N CYS A 26 10.54 -9.71 5.94
CA CYS A 26 10.33 -11.12 5.63
C CYS A 26 10.57 -11.43 4.14
N ASN A 27 10.76 -12.72 3.85
CA ASN A 27 11.06 -13.26 2.52
C ASN A 27 12.35 -12.70 1.90
N ARG A 28 13.28 -12.23 2.71
CA ARG A 28 14.60 -11.80 2.24
C ARG A 28 15.50 -13.02 1.99
N ALA A 29 16.56 -12.84 1.23
CA ALA A 29 17.53 -13.88 0.98
C ALA A 29 18.08 -14.43 2.32
N GLY A 30 17.94 -15.73 2.54
CA GLY A 30 18.36 -16.40 3.76
C GLY A 30 17.30 -16.50 4.86
N ASP A 31 16.11 -15.92 4.68
CA ASP A 31 15.00 -16.07 5.63
C ASP A 31 14.49 -17.53 5.65
N THR A 32 14.15 -18.01 6.85
CA THR A 32 13.54 -19.33 7.04
C THR A 32 12.05 -19.35 6.69
N ARG A 33 11.37 -18.21 6.78
CA ARG A 33 9.97 -18.04 6.38
C ARG A 33 9.90 -17.33 5.02
N THR A 34 9.34 -18.05 4.06
CA THR A 34 9.18 -17.57 2.68
C THR A 34 7.80 -16.93 2.49
N TRP A 35 7.58 -16.35 1.30
CA TRP A 35 6.28 -15.81 0.90
C TRP A 35 5.13 -16.82 1.07
N LYS A 36 5.40 -18.15 0.96
CA LYS A 36 4.39 -19.20 1.16
C LYS A 36 3.90 -19.30 2.60
N ASP A 37 4.76 -18.92 3.55
CA ASP A 37 4.47 -19.02 4.98
C ASP A 37 3.81 -17.76 5.54
N ILE A 38 3.92 -16.62 4.83
CA ILE A 38 3.55 -15.31 5.35
C ILE A 38 2.32 -14.70 4.70
N MET A 39 1.88 -15.22 3.56
CA MET A 39 0.66 -14.75 2.86
C MET A 39 -0.32 -15.89 2.57
N PRO A 40 -1.64 -15.59 2.50
CA PRO A 40 -2.63 -16.62 2.25
C PRO A 40 -2.53 -17.16 0.83
N GLY A 41 -2.62 -18.48 0.71
CA GLY A 41 -2.71 -19.20 -0.57
C GLY A 41 -4.10 -19.76 -0.82
N PRO A 42 -4.30 -20.47 -1.94
CA PRO A 42 -5.62 -20.95 -2.39
C PRO A 42 -6.28 -21.93 -1.42
N THR A 43 -5.49 -22.60 -0.57
CA THR A 43 -5.97 -23.59 0.42
C THR A 43 -5.97 -23.09 1.86
N SER A 44 -5.66 -21.80 2.09
CA SER A 44 -5.49 -21.23 3.43
C SER A 44 -6.79 -21.00 4.20
N GLY A 45 -7.96 -21.16 3.56
CA GLY A 45 -9.26 -20.79 4.12
C GLY A 45 -9.49 -19.25 4.14
N SER A 46 -8.56 -18.45 3.66
CA SER A 46 -8.72 -17.01 3.50
C SER A 46 -9.66 -16.71 2.30
N TRP A 47 -10.35 -15.56 2.37
CA TRP A 47 -11.18 -15.06 1.27
C TRP A 47 -10.34 -14.54 0.06
N ARG A 48 -9.02 -14.41 0.24
CA ARG A 48 -8.09 -13.94 -0.80
C ARG A 48 -6.95 -14.95 -1.00
N ASP A 49 -6.38 -14.95 -2.20
CA ASP A 49 -5.22 -15.72 -2.60
C ASP A 49 -4.09 -14.78 -3.04
N ASP A 50 -3.27 -14.38 -2.06
CA ASP A 50 -2.14 -13.50 -2.32
C ASP A 50 -0.94 -14.26 -2.90
N GLN A 51 -0.82 -15.56 -2.66
CA GLN A 51 0.29 -16.37 -3.20
C GLN A 51 0.24 -16.45 -4.72
N SER A 52 -0.93 -16.75 -5.29
CA SER A 52 -1.08 -16.82 -6.75
C SER A 52 -0.90 -15.45 -7.40
N ALA A 53 -1.41 -14.38 -6.79
CA ALA A 53 -1.20 -13.02 -7.28
C ALA A 53 0.29 -12.62 -7.23
N PHE A 54 0.99 -12.94 -6.14
CA PHE A 54 2.42 -12.67 -5.99
C PHE A 54 3.28 -13.38 -7.04
N LEU A 55 2.95 -14.64 -7.35
CA LEU A 55 3.64 -15.38 -8.41
C LEU A 55 3.44 -14.71 -9.77
N ARG A 56 2.23 -14.30 -10.13
CA ARG A 56 1.97 -13.59 -11.40
C ARG A 56 2.70 -12.26 -11.48
N ILE A 57 2.75 -11.49 -10.37
CA ILE A 57 3.48 -10.21 -10.31
C ILE A 57 4.97 -10.43 -10.53
N THR A 58 5.58 -11.39 -9.83
CA THR A 58 7.01 -11.67 -9.95
C THR A 58 7.37 -12.26 -11.32
N GLU A 59 6.52 -13.10 -11.89
CA GLU A 59 6.66 -13.62 -13.26
C GLU A 59 6.64 -12.49 -14.31
N ARG A 60 5.67 -11.58 -14.25
CA ARG A 60 5.59 -10.42 -15.15
C ARG A 60 6.81 -9.50 -15.02
N LEU A 61 7.40 -9.39 -13.84
CA LEU A 61 8.62 -8.63 -13.59
C LEU A 61 9.90 -9.37 -14.01
N GLY A 62 9.82 -10.67 -14.32
CA GLY A 62 10.99 -11.50 -14.61
C GLY A 62 11.93 -11.71 -13.43
N ILE A 63 11.41 -11.67 -12.20
CA ILE A 63 12.16 -11.81 -10.94
C ILE A 63 11.72 -13.06 -10.17
N LYS A 64 12.63 -13.58 -9.33
CA LYS A 64 12.27 -14.68 -8.43
C LYS A 64 11.36 -14.19 -7.31
N PRO A 65 10.32 -14.96 -6.90
CA PRO A 65 9.50 -14.63 -5.75
C PRO A 65 10.29 -14.65 -4.43
N ASP A 66 11.23 -15.59 -4.31
CA ASP A 66 12.12 -15.67 -3.14
C ASP A 66 13.11 -14.49 -3.13
N GLY A 67 13.32 -13.91 -1.95
CA GLY A 67 14.24 -12.79 -1.76
C GLY A 67 13.62 -11.42 -1.94
N GLN A 68 12.37 -11.31 -2.41
CA GLN A 68 11.69 -10.02 -2.50
C GLN A 68 11.21 -9.59 -1.11
N PRO A 69 11.56 -8.37 -0.63
CA PRO A 69 11.18 -7.95 0.72
C PRO A 69 9.66 -7.78 0.83
N LEU A 70 9.10 -8.38 1.88
CA LEU A 70 7.67 -8.38 2.18
C LEU A 70 7.44 -8.06 3.65
N SER A 71 6.24 -7.54 4.00
CA SER A 71 5.86 -7.40 5.40
C SER A 71 5.74 -8.77 6.07
N CYS A 72 6.12 -8.82 7.34
CA CYS A 72 5.93 -10.02 8.15
C CYS A 72 4.51 -10.10 8.72
N PRO A 73 3.98 -11.28 9.00
CA PRO A 73 2.78 -11.44 9.82
C PRO A 73 2.95 -10.75 11.18
N LEU A 74 1.88 -10.17 11.70
CA LEU A 74 1.91 -9.57 13.04
C LEU A 74 2.03 -10.67 14.12
N ALA A 75 2.69 -10.35 15.23
CA ALA A 75 2.84 -11.28 16.35
C ALA A 75 1.49 -11.70 16.97
N ILE A 76 0.48 -10.85 16.87
CA ILE A 76 -0.89 -11.13 17.34
C ILE A 76 -1.72 -11.97 16.36
N GLY A 77 -1.13 -12.42 15.27
CA GLY A 77 -1.80 -13.17 14.21
C GLY A 77 -2.12 -12.34 12.96
N GLY A 78 -2.60 -13.03 11.93
CA GLY A 78 -2.89 -12.44 10.62
C GLY A 78 -1.82 -12.77 9.59
N TRP A 79 -1.96 -12.19 8.40
CA TRP A 79 -1.09 -12.42 7.25
C TRP A 79 -0.17 -11.21 7.04
N GLY A 80 1.04 -11.48 6.54
CA GLY A 80 1.96 -10.49 5.98
C GLY A 80 1.84 -10.42 4.46
N GLY A 81 2.97 -10.18 3.78
CA GLY A 81 3.07 -10.24 2.33
C GLY A 81 2.82 -8.90 1.62
N ALA A 82 2.69 -7.80 2.34
CA ALA A 82 2.60 -6.48 1.73
C ALA A 82 3.93 -6.07 1.09
N MET A 83 3.85 -5.42 -0.08
CA MET A 83 4.96 -5.15 -1.00
C MET A 83 5.29 -3.66 -1.07
N GLY A 84 6.59 -3.36 -1.06
CA GLY A 84 7.15 -2.06 -1.41
C GLY A 84 6.70 -0.88 -0.55
N PRO A 85 6.94 0.37 -1.00
CA PRO A 85 6.68 1.58 -0.21
C PRO A 85 5.22 1.78 0.19
N SER A 86 4.27 1.34 -0.62
CA SER A 86 2.82 1.48 -0.38
C SER A 86 2.20 0.32 0.39
N GLN A 87 2.97 -0.73 0.67
CA GLN A 87 2.52 -1.91 1.42
C GLN A 87 1.23 -2.54 0.86
N PHE A 88 1.08 -2.56 -0.48
CA PHE A 88 -0.01 -3.27 -1.13
C PHE A 88 0.13 -4.78 -0.96
N ILE A 89 -0.94 -5.45 -0.56
CA ILE A 89 -1.01 -6.91 -0.68
C ILE A 89 -1.11 -7.31 -2.15
N PRO A 90 -0.60 -8.49 -2.54
CA PRO A 90 -0.51 -8.89 -3.95
C PRO A 90 -1.82 -8.83 -4.72
N ALA A 91 -2.92 -9.34 -4.15
CA ALA A 91 -4.22 -9.31 -4.82
C ALA A 91 -4.74 -7.89 -5.08
N THR A 92 -4.49 -6.96 -4.16
CA THR A 92 -4.85 -5.54 -4.37
C THR A 92 -3.97 -4.90 -5.41
N TRP A 93 -2.65 -5.14 -5.40
CA TRP A 93 -1.73 -4.62 -6.42
C TRP A 93 -2.15 -5.04 -7.83
N GLU A 94 -2.44 -6.32 -8.02
CA GLU A 94 -2.82 -6.89 -9.31
C GLU A 94 -4.10 -6.24 -9.87
N SER A 95 -5.03 -5.81 -9.01
CA SER A 95 -6.23 -5.10 -9.45
C SER A 95 -5.97 -3.67 -9.96
N TYR A 96 -4.77 -3.11 -9.71
CA TYR A 96 -4.37 -1.77 -10.11
C TYR A 96 -3.25 -1.75 -11.16
N ASP A 97 -2.54 -2.85 -11.39
CA ASP A 97 -1.32 -2.90 -12.21
C ASP A 97 -1.48 -2.29 -13.61
N GLN A 98 -2.54 -2.65 -14.33
CA GLN A 98 -2.81 -2.09 -15.66
C GLN A 98 -3.09 -0.59 -15.63
N ARG A 99 -3.74 -0.09 -14.60
CA ARG A 99 -4.00 1.35 -14.43
C ARG A 99 -2.71 2.12 -14.13
N ILE A 100 -1.80 1.52 -13.35
CA ILE A 100 -0.47 2.06 -13.06
C ILE A 100 0.36 2.09 -14.34
N GLU A 101 0.38 1.00 -15.10
CA GLU A 101 1.07 0.87 -16.37
C GLU A 101 0.60 1.93 -17.38
N ALA A 102 -0.70 2.08 -17.53
CA ALA A 102 -1.28 3.09 -18.41
C ALA A 102 -0.95 4.52 -17.96
N ALA A 103 -0.96 4.80 -16.66
CA ALA A 103 -0.68 6.13 -16.12
C ALA A 103 0.79 6.54 -16.29
N LEU A 104 1.72 5.58 -16.26
CA LEU A 104 3.16 5.82 -16.32
C LEU A 104 3.78 5.53 -17.70
N GLY A 105 3.03 4.91 -18.62
CA GLY A 105 3.54 4.48 -19.93
C GLY A 105 4.58 3.36 -19.82
N VAL A 106 4.45 2.48 -18.83
CA VAL A 106 5.37 1.35 -18.61
C VAL A 106 4.70 0.03 -18.97
N SER A 107 5.51 -0.97 -19.35
CA SER A 107 5.00 -2.29 -19.73
C SER A 107 4.63 -3.18 -18.55
N VAL A 108 5.28 -3.00 -17.39
CA VAL A 108 5.02 -3.77 -16.18
C VAL A 108 5.16 -2.89 -14.95
N ALA A 109 4.12 -2.85 -14.12
CA ALA A 109 4.13 -2.16 -12.84
C ALA A 109 4.93 -2.96 -11.79
N ASN A 110 5.85 -2.28 -11.09
CA ASN A 110 6.71 -2.88 -10.06
C ASN A 110 6.37 -2.30 -8.68
N PRO A 111 5.87 -3.10 -7.72
CA PRO A 111 5.48 -2.62 -6.40
C PRO A 111 6.64 -2.08 -5.55
N TRP A 112 7.88 -2.48 -5.83
CA TRP A 112 9.07 -1.97 -5.14
C TRP A 112 9.66 -0.70 -5.79
N ASN A 113 9.16 -0.27 -6.95
CA ASN A 113 9.53 1.00 -7.55
C ASN A 113 8.74 2.15 -6.90
N PRO A 114 9.42 3.18 -6.32
CA PRO A 114 8.72 4.28 -5.63
C PRO A 114 7.71 5.04 -6.51
N ALA A 115 8.03 5.30 -7.76
CA ALA A 115 7.12 6.01 -8.68
C ALA A 115 5.83 5.20 -8.95
N HIS A 116 5.98 3.89 -9.14
CA HIS A 116 4.83 2.98 -9.32
C HIS A 116 4.00 2.87 -8.04
N ALA A 117 4.66 2.79 -6.87
CA ALA A 117 4.00 2.76 -5.57
C ALA A 117 3.21 4.04 -5.28
N ILE A 118 3.78 5.23 -5.56
CA ILE A 118 3.10 6.52 -5.45
C ILE A 118 1.87 6.56 -6.36
N THR A 119 2.01 6.12 -7.61
CA THR A 119 0.90 6.08 -8.57
C THR A 119 -0.20 5.13 -8.13
N ALA A 120 0.16 3.94 -7.67
CA ALA A 120 -0.78 2.96 -7.10
C ALA A 120 -1.57 3.55 -5.92
N THR A 121 -0.85 4.18 -4.98
CA THR A 121 -1.48 4.85 -3.83
C THR A 121 -2.46 5.93 -4.29
N ALA A 122 -2.04 6.80 -5.23
CA ALA A 122 -2.89 7.87 -5.74
C ALA A 122 -4.18 7.35 -6.39
N LEU A 123 -4.08 6.29 -7.19
CA LEU A 123 -5.24 5.65 -7.83
C LEU A 123 -6.16 5.01 -6.79
N TYR A 124 -5.59 4.24 -5.87
CA TYR A 124 -6.39 3.53 -4.87
C TYR A 124 -7.12 4.49 -3.92
N VAL A 125 -6.44 5.48 -3.37
CA VAL A 125 -7.11 6.42 -2.46
C VAL A 125 -8.10 7.35 -3.18
N ALA A 126 -7.92 7.61 -4.48
CA ALA A 126 -8.93 8.31 -5.30
C ALA A 126 -10.22 7.48 -5.40
N ASP A 127 -10.11 6.18 -5.68
CA ASP A 127 -11.25 5.25 -5.72
C ASP A 127 -11.95 5.15 -4.34
N LEU A 128 -11.19 5.33 -3.25
CA LEU A 128 -11.73 5.39 -1.88
C LEU A 128 -12.36 6.74 -1.50
N GLY A 129 -12.28 7.74 -2.39
CA GLY A 129 -12.95 9.03 -2.25
C GLY A 129 -12.05 10.20 -1.80
N ALA A 130 -10.72 9.99 -1.67
CA ALA A 130 -9.79 11.06 -1.23
C ALA A 130 -9.68 12.23 -2.21
N GLY A 131 -10.08 12.06 -3.48
CA GLY A 131 -10.09 13.13 -4.49
C GLY A 131 -11.01 14.31 -4.17
N ALA A 132 -11.93 14.18 -3.22
CA ALA A 132 -12.73 15.28 -2.70
C ALA A 132 -11.92 16.29 -1.85
N GLN A 133 -10.72 15.94 -1.41
CA GLN A 133 -9.77 16.79 -0.68
C GLN A 133 -10.33 17.44 0.60
N THR A 134 -11.35 16.82 1.21
CA THR A 134 -11.84 17.23 2.53
C THR A 134 -11.24 16.37 3.63
N TYR A 135 -11.09 16.93 4.84
CA TYR A 135 -10.59 16.16 6.00
C TYR A 135 -11.35 14.85 6.19
N THR A 136 -12.68 14.89 6.10
CA THR A 136 -13.52 13.69 6.30
C THR A 136 -13.29 12.66 5.21
N ALA A 137 -13.26 13.07 3.94
CA ALA A 137 -13.07 12.14 2.82
C ALA A 137 -11.69 11.47 2.85
N GLU A 138 -10.63 12.24 3.11
CA GLU A 138 -9.27 11.72 3.22
C GLU A 138 -9.12 10.78 4.42
N ARG A 139 -9.67 11.17 5.59
CA ARG A 139 -9.63 10.32 6.77
C ARG A 139 -10.37 9.00 6.56
N GLU A 140 -11.56 9.03 5.97
CA GLU A 140 -12.33 7.82 5.61
C GLU A 140 -11.60 6.94 4.60
N ALA A 141 -10.98 7.54 3.58
CA ALA A 141 -10.17 6.82 2.61
C ALA A 141 -8.96 6.14 3.27
N ALA A 142 -8.30 6.80 4.23
CA ALA A 142 -7.21 6.20 5.00
C ALA A 142 -7.67 4.98 5.81
N CYS A 143 -8.80 5.06 6.50
CA CYS A 143 -9.35 3.91 7.23
C CYS A 143 -9.67 2.73 6.31
N LYS A 144 -10.25 3.03 5.12
CA LYS A 144 -10.53 2.01 4.10
C LYS A 144 -9.25 1.42 3.50
N TYR A 145 -8.20 2.22 3.32
CA TYR A 145 -6.89 1.74 2.87
C TYR A 145 -6.35 0.65 3.80
N TYR A 146 -6.41 0.90 5.11
CA TYR A 146 -5.90 0.00 6.14
C TYR A 146 -6.72 -1.28 6.31
N SER A 147 -8.06 -1.17 6.32
CA SER A 147 -8.94 -2.26 6.74
C SER A 147 -10.04 -2.65 5.75
N GLY A 148 -10.12 -1.95 4.60
CA GLY A 148 -11.24 -2.07 3.67
C GLY A 148 -12.55 -1.44 4.17
N ARG A 149 -12.55 -0.85 5.39
CA ARG A 149 -13.77 -0.32 6.04
C ARG A 149 -13.56 1.10 6.54
N GLY A 150 -14.64 1.92 6.53
CA GLY A 150 -14.60 3.30 7.01
C GLY A 150 -14.25 3.41 8.49
N CYS A 151 -13.83 4.60 8.92
CA CYS A 151 -13.37 4.88 10.29
C CYS A 151 -14.43 4.63 11.38
N SER A 152 -15.70 4.73 11.02
CA SER A 152 -16.85 4.54 11.93
C SER A 152 -17.56 3.21 11.70
N ALA A 153 -16.99 2.29 10.95
CA ALA A 153 -17.62 1.00 10.68
C ALA A 153 -17.76 0.16 11.96
N PRO A 154 -18.92 -0.45 12.23
CA PRO A 154 -19.11 -1.25 13.42
C PRO A 154 -18.12 -2.42 13.51
N GLY A 155 -17.57 -2.65 14.71
CA GLY A 155 -16.66 -3.76 14.99
C GLY A 155 -15.26 -3.62 14.37
N VAL A 156 -14.87 -2.41 13.93
CA VAL A 156 -13.53 -2.16 13.36
C VAL A 156 -12.82 -1.11 14.20
N THR A 157 -11.57 -1.39 14.56
CA THR A 157 -10.69 -0.46 15.29
C THR A 157 -9.62 0.05 14.33
N ASN A 158 -9.98 0.97 13.42
CA ASN A 158 -9.08 1.51 12.39
C ASN A 158 -8.97 3.04 12.40
N ALA A 159 -9.74 3.72 13.22
CA ALA A 159 -9.75 5.19 13.32
C ALA A 159 -8.37 5.77 13.69
N PHE A 160 -7.54 5.02 14.44
CA PHE A 160 -6.18 5.43 14.77
C PHE A 160 -5.33 5.63 13.50
N TYR A 161 -5.50 4.75 12.50
CA TYR A 161 -4.78 4.84 11.23
C TYR A 161 -5.19 6.10 10.46
N GLY A 162 -6.50 6.33 10.31
CA GLY A 162 -7.01 7.55 9.68
C GLY A 162 -6.50 8.83 10.35
N ASN A 163 -6.48 8.87 11.69
CA ASN A 163 -5.97 10.00 12.45
C ASN A 163 -4.46 10.21 12.23
N ALA A 164 -3.66 9.14 12.24
CA ALA A 164 -2.22 9.20 12.02
C ALA A 164 -1.89 9.73 10.61
N VAL A 165 -2.57 9.22 9.58
CA VAL A 165 -2.41 9.70 8.20
C VAL A 165 -2.74 11.17 8.08
N MET A 166 -3.85 11.63 8.68
CA MET A 166 -4.23 13.05 8.63
C MET A 166 -3.22 13.96 9.36
N SER A 167 -2.64 13.50 10.46
CA SER A 167 -1.55 14.21 11.14
C SER A 167 -0.30 14.33 10.26
N HIS A 168 0.11 13.23 9.63
CA HIS A 168 1.23 13.27 8.66
C HIS A 168 0.94 14.19 7.48
N ALA A 169 -0.28 14.14 6.93
CA ALA A 169 -0.68 14.96 5.80
C ALA A 169 -0.61 16.47 6.13
N ALA A 170 -1.03 16.87 7.32
CA ALA A 170 -0.92 18.25 7.78
C ALA A 170 0.55 18.70 7.88
N THR A 171 1.42 17.90 8.49
CA THR A 171 2.85 18.21 8.61
C THR A 171 3.53 18.29 7.23
N ILE A 172 3.23 17.34 6.34
CA ILE A 172 3.82 17.31 4.99
C ILE A 172 3.33 18.51 4.17
N GLN A 173 2.05 18.89 4.29
CA GLN A 173 1.51 20.07 3.60
C GLN A 173 2.25 21.34 4.03
N THR A 174 2.43 21.55 5.34
CA THR A 174 3.20 22.69 5.85
C THR A 174 4.61 22.74 5.26
N ASN A 175 5.29 21.60 5.14
CA ASN A 175 6.63 21.54 4.54
C ASN A 175 6.60 21.87 3.04
N ILE A 176 5.60 21.42 2.30
CA ILE A 176 5.40 21.77 0.88
C ILE A 176 5.18 23.28 0.74
N ASP A 177 4.28 23.86 1.54
CA ASP A 177 3.98 25.30 1.49
C ASP A 177 5.23 26.15 1.76
N VAL A 178 6.09 25.74 2.69
CA VAL A 178 7.39 26.40 2.93
C VAL A 178 8.30 26.32 1.71
N LEU A 179 8.42 25.14 1.08
CA LEU A 179 9.27 24.98 -0.11
C LEU A 179 8.76 25.76 -1.32
N GLU A 180 7.45 25.89 -1.48
CA GLU A 180 6.85 26.67 -2.57
C GLU A 180 6.94 28.19 -2.35
N SER A 181 7.24 28.63 -1.13
CA SER A 181 7.42 30.04 -0.78
C SER A 181 8.87 30.55 -0.96
N LEU A 182 9.82 29.68 -1.28
CA LEU A 182 11.24 29.98 -1.52
C LEU A 182 11.51 30.36 -2.98
#